data_b84dfedadf68d9e77d5ca7dc3c205d63
#
_entry.id   b84dfedadf68d9e77d5ca7dc3c205d63
#
_cell.length_a   1.000
_cell.length_b   1.000
_cell.length_c   1.000
_cell.angle_alpha   90.00
_cell.angle_beta   90.00
_cell.angle_gamma   90.00
#
_symmetry.space_group_name_H-M   'P 1'
#
loop_
_entity.id
_entity.type
_entity.pdbx_description
1 polymer ?
#
loop_
_entity_poly.entity_id
_entity_poly.type
_entity_poly.pdbx_seq_one_letter_code
_entity_poly.pdbx_strand_id
1 'polypeptide(L)'
;MSDGRIQVTYYAANERVKAFDSFDEVASGNSQMYHAADYYWVKKDPAWGYFTAVPFGFTYTEMNAWIRFAGGQQLWDELSDKFGLKNFMCGSTGVQMGGWFNKKIRSPNDFKGLKMRMPGLGGQVIGKLGGSPVSLPGGQIYENLVSGAIDATEWVGPWNDEAMKFQEAAKYYYCLLYTSPSPRDRG
;
A
#
# COMPACT_ATOMS: atom_id res chain seq x y z
N MET A 1 8.45 28.18 3.24
CA MET A 1 8.77 27.74 4.61
C MET A 1 7.93 28.52 5.58
N SER A 2 7.69 28.02 6.81
CA SER A 2 6.71 28.62 7.74
C SER A 2 7.28 29.71 8.65
N ASP A 3 8.54 30.11 8.50
CA ASP A 3 9.27 31.04 9.40
C ASP A 3 9.16 30.64 10.89
N GLY A 4 9.26 29.36 11.15
CA GLY A 4 9.18 28.80 12.51
C GLY A 4 7.76 28.68 13.10
N ARG A 5 6.72 29.08 12.35
CA ARG A 5 5.32 28.98 12.81
C ARG A 5 4.81 27.55 12.90
N ILE A 6 5.41 26.63 12.14
CA ILE A 6 5.12 25.21 12.18
C ILE A 6 6.40 24.48 12.57
N GLN A 7 6.35 23.72 13.65
CA GLN A 7 7.39 22.81 14.07
C GLN A 7 6.82 21.39 14.03
N VAL A 8 7.53 20.49 13.35
CA VAL A 8 7.11 19.10 13.21
C VAL A 8 8.10 18.20 13.93
N THR A 9 7.62 17.44 14.89
CA THR A 9 8.37 16.33 15.49
C THR A 9 7.94 15.05 14.77
N TYR A 10 8.88 14.43 14.06
CA TYR A 10 8.62 13.20 13.32
C TYR A 10 8.96 11.99 14.18
N TYR A 11 8.10 11.00 14.14
CA TYR A 11 8.30 9.68 14.74
C TYR A 11 8.20 8.62 13.65
N ALA A 12 9.21 7.78 13.53
CA ALA A 12 9.17 6.65 12.62
C ALA A 12 8.16 5.59 13.10
N ALA A 13 7.80 4.68 12.20
CA ALA A 13 6.93 3.56 12.54
C ALA A 13 7.48 2.78 13.74
N ASN A 14 6.62 2.49 14.72
CA ASN A 14 6.91 1.81 15.99
C ASN A 14 7.72 2.63 17.03
N GLU A 15 8.08 3.88 16.78
CA GLU A 15 8.70 4.73 17.81
C GLU A 15 7.69 5.23 18.84
N ARG A 16 6.51 5.63 18.40
CA ARG A 16 5.44 6.14 19.27
C ARG A 16 4.30 5.14 19.41
N VAL A 17 3.79 4.67 18.26
CA VAL A 17 2.73 3.65 18.19
C VAL A 17 3.09 2.64 17.11
N LYS A 18 2.44 1.47 17.10
CA LYS A 18 2.59 0.51 16.01
C LYS A 18 2.17 1.14 14.69
N ALA A 19 2.80 0.74 13.59
CA ALA A 19 2.59 1.36 12.28
C ALA A 19 1.11 1.51 11.89
N PHE A 20 0.28 0.49 12.12
CA PHE A 20 -1.13 0.54 11.77
C PHE A 20 -2.03 1.25 12.79
N ASP A 21 -1.52 1.55 13.98
CA ASP A 21 -2.26 2.29 15.02
C ASP A 21 -2.18 3.80 14.79
N SER A 22 -1.37 4.26 13.83
CA SER A 22 -1.20 5.70 13.52
C SER A 22 -2.51 6.40 13.11
N PHE A 23 -3.43 5.69 12.47
CA PHE A 23 -4.76 6.18 12.15
C PHE A 23 -5.56 6.54 13.43
N ASP A 24 -5.63 5.60 14.37
CA ASP A 24 -6.37 5.78 15.61
C ASP A 24 -5.71 6.80 16.51
N GLU A 25 -4.39 6.89 16.49
CA GLU A 25 -3.60 7.88 17.22
C GLU A 25 -3.96 9.32 16.81
N VAL A 26 -4.16 9.55 15.50
CA VAL A 26 -4.57 10.86 15.00
C VAL A 26 -6.08 11.07 15.12
N ALA A 27 -6.90 10.07 14.84
CA ALA A 27 -8.34 10.17 14.99
C ALA A 27 -8.78 10.46 16.44
N SER A 28 -8.00 9.98 17.43
CA SER A 28 -8.22 10.30 18.86
C SER A 28 -7.64 11.65 19.31
N GLY A 29 -6.91 12.35 18.43
CA GLY A 29 -6.28 13.64 18.74
C GLY A 29 -4.96 13.55 19.51
N ASN A 30 -4.43 12.36 19.76
CA ASN A 30 -3.15 12.17 20.47
C ASN A 30 -1.94 12.62 19.63
N SER A 31 -2.06 12.54 18.30
CA SER A 31 -1.11 13.12 17.35
C SER A 31 -1.85 13.98 16.33
N GLN A 32 -1.14 14.92 15.69
CA GLN A 32 -1.76 15.88 14.77
C GLN A 32 -1.82 15.39 13.35
N MET A 33 -0.89 14.52 12.93
CA MET A 33 -0.81 14.01 11.57
C MET A 33 -0.18 12.62 11.56
N TYR A 34 -0.53 11.84 10.53
CA TYR A 34 0.21 10.65 10.12
C TYR A 34 0.45 10.67 8.61
N HIS A 35 1.42 9.88 8.15
CA HIS A 35 1.68 9.66 6.73
C HIS A 35 1.67 8.16 6.44
N ALA A 36 0.71 7.71 5.66
CA ALA A 36 0.55 6.30 5.31
C ALA A 36 -0.31 6.14 4.05
N ALA A 37 -0.52 4.89 3.63
CA ALA A 37 -1.42 4.54 2.55
C ALA A 37 -2.78 4.07 3.10
N ASP A 38 -3.85 4.64 2.61
CA ASP A 38 -5.21 4.45 3.15
C ASP A 38 -5.70 3.01 3.12
N TYR A 39 -5.25 2.21 2.17
CA TYR A 39 -5.66 0.81 2.04
C TYR A 39 -5.35 -0.05 3.28
N TYR A 40 -4.49 0.41 4.19
CA TYR A 40 -4.25 -0.31 5.45
C TYR A 40 -5.48 -0.36 6.34
N TRP A 41 -6.42 0.55 6.18
CA TRP A 41 -7.62 0.68 7.00
C TRP A 41 -8.92 0.26 6.30
N VAL A 42 -8.83 -0.53 5.22
CA VAL A 42 -10.02 -1.10 4.54
C VAL A 42 -10.92 -1.94 5.45
N LYS A 43 -10.42 -2.38 6.61
CA LYS A 43 -11.24 -3.04 7.63
C LYS A 43 -12.12 -2.07 8.42
N LYS A 44 -11.74 -0.79 8.50
CA LYS A 44 -12.56 0.26 9.13
C LYS A 44 -13.67 0.72 8.19
N ASP A 45 -13.32 0.96 6.93
CA ASP A 45 -14.27 1.24 5.85
C ASP A 45 -13.62 0.78 4.53
N PRO A 46 -14.28 -0.09 3.72
CA PRO A 46 -13.74 -0.57 2.46
C PRO A 46 -13.39 0.54 1.45
N ALA A 47 -14.03 1.72 1.57
CA ALA A 47 -13.79 2.85 0.70
C ALA A 47 -12.35 3.39 0.78
N TRP A 48 -11.63 3.18 1.90
CA TRP A 48 -10.22 3.54 2.00
C TRP A 48 -9.34 2.92 0.91
N GLY A 49 -9.73 1.77 0.37
CA GLY A 49 -8.99 1.11 -0.70
C GLY A 49 -8.95 1.90 -2.01
N TYR A 50 -9.92 2.78 -2.26
CA TYR A 50 -10.03 3.52 -3.53
C TYR A 50 -9.11 4.74 -3.61
N PHE A 51 -8.60 5.23 -2.48
CA PHE A 51 -7.74 6.42 -2.43
C PHE A 51 -6.24 6.10 -2.49
N THR A 52 -5.87 4.83 -2.63
CA THR A 52 -4.46 4.44 -2.75
C THR A 52 -4.19 3.66 -4.04
N ALA A 53 -4.60 2.40 -4.09
CA ALA A 53 -4.27 1.51 -5.21
C ALA A 53 -5.45 0.61 -5.57
N VAL A 54 -6.01 0.82 -6.75
CA VAL A 54 -7.05 -0.01 -7.32
C VAL A 54 -6.42 -0.84 -8.44
N PRO A 55 -6.51 -2.18 -8.40
CA PRO A 55 -6.02 -3.01 -9.51
C PRO A 55 -6.67 -2.60 -10.83
N PHE A 56 -5.83 -2.33 -11.85
CA PHE A 56 -6.25 -1.81 -13.17
C PHE A 56 -6.98 -0.44 -13.12
N GLY A 57 -6.83 0.28 -12.00
CA GLY A 57 -7.39 1.63 -11.83
C GLY A 57 -6.53 2.73 -12.43
N PHE A 58 -6.63 3.91 -11.85
CA PHE A 58 -5.91 5.09 -12.32
C PHE A 58 -4.39 4.97 -12.19
N THR A 59 -3.67 5.53 -13.16
CA THR A 59 -2.27 5.90 -12.98
C THR A 59 -2.14 6.97 -11.90
N TYR A 60 -0.92 7.22 -11.40
CA TYR A 60 -0.73 8.28 -10.41
C TYR A 60 -1.14 9.66 -10.95
N THR A 61 -0.95 9.92 -12.26
CA THR A 61 -1.35 11.18 -12.91
C THR A 61 -2.87 11.30 -12.95
N GLU A 62 -3.56 10.23 -13.33
CA GLU A 62 -5.02 10.20 -13.38
C GLU A 62 -5.61 10.29 -11.96
N MET A 63 -5.01 9.63 -10.97
CA MET A 63 -5.39 9.74 -9.56
C MET A 63 -5.25 11.19 -9.06
N ASN A 64 -4.14 11.86 -9.38
CA ASN A 64 -3.94 13.28 -9.07
C ASN A 64 -5.01 14.16 -9.70
N ALA A 65 -5.32 13.93 -10.99
CA ALA A 65 -6.34 14.68 -11.71
C ALA A 65 -7.73 14.45 -11.09
N TRP A 66 -8.07 13.21 -10.78
CA TRP A 66 -9.33 12.88 -10.12
C TRP A 66 -9.45 13.53 -8.74
N ILE A 67 -8.44 13.39 -7.89
CA ILE A 67 -8.44 13.99 -6.55
C ILE A 67 -8.59 15.51 -6.62
N ARG A 68 -7.83 16.18 -7.51
CA ARG A 68 -7.78 17.65 -7.53
C ARG A 68 -8.91 18.31 -8.31
N PHE A 69 -9.42 17.68 -9.36
CA PHE A 69 -10.26 18.34 -10.36
C PHE A 69 -11.57 17.62 -10.67
N ALA A 70 -11.74 16.38 -10.23
CA ALA A 70 -12.90 15.57 -10.62
C ALA A 70 -13.64 14.96 -9.40
N GLY A 71 -13.64 15.67 -8.28
CA GLY A 71 -14.44 15.33 -7.10
C GLY A 71 -13.83 14.29 -6.16
N GLY A 72 -12.64 13.78 -6.46
CA GLY A 72 -12.00 12.77 -5.63
C GLY A 72 -11.70 13.26 -4.21
N GLN A 73 -11.24 14.50 -4.03
CA GLN A 73 -11.00 15.10 -2.72
C GLN A 73 -12.30 15.21 -1.91
N GLN A 74 -13.40 15.57 -2.56
CA GLN A 74 -14.70 15.66 -1.88
C GLN A 74 -15.14 14.30 -1.34
N LEU A 75 -15.05 13.24 -2.14
CA LEU A 75 -15.37 11.89 -1.68
C LEU A 75 -14.44 11.41 -0.58
N TRP A 76 -13.16 11.79 -0.66
CA TRP A 76 -12.20 11.48 0.39
C TRP A 76 -12.51 12.21 1.69
N ASP A 77 -12.95 13.45 1.61
CA ASP A 77 -13.40 14.24 2.76
C ASP A 77 -14.64 13.62 3.41
N GLU A 78 -15.65 13.25 2.62
CA GLU A 78 -16.87 12.58 3.11
C GLU A 78 -16.55 11.27 3.86
N LEU A 79 -15.53 10.52 3.40
CA LEU A 79 -15.07 9.33 4.11
C LEU A 79 -14.30 9.70 5.38
N SER A 80 -13.38 10.65 5.30
CA SER A 80 -12.48 11.05 6.38
C SER A 80 -13.24 11.68 7.55
N ASP A 81 -14.27 12.47 7.26
CA ASP A 81 -15.10 13.17 8.25
C ASP A 81 -15.78 12.19 9.22
N LYS A 82 -16.12 10.96 8.76
CA LYS A 82 -16.65 9.90 9.63
C LYS A 82 -15.72 9.54 10.79
N PHE A 83 -14.43 9.83 10.63
CA PHE A 83 -13.37 9.50 11.59
C PHE A 83 -12.73 10.74 12.21
N GLY A 84 -13.27 11.94 11.94
CA GLY A 84 -12.69 13.21 12.42
C GLY A 84 -11.35 13.54 11.78
N LEU A 85 -11.09 13.06 10.56
CA LEU A 85 -9.84 13.21 9.83
C LEU A 85 -10.01 14.14 8.62
N LYS A 86 -8.89 14.70 8.16
CA LYS A 86 -8.77 15.38 6.87
C LYS A 86 -7.57 14.82 6.13
N ASN A 87 -7.83 14.23 4.96
CA ASN A 87 -6.79 13.61 4.15
C ASN A 87 -6.31 14.53 3.03
N PHE A 88 -5.01 14.43 2.73
CA PHE A 88 -4.37 15.15 1.63
C PHE A 88 -3.40 14.20 0.90
N MET A 89 -3.40 14.29 -0.43
CA MET A 89 -2.39 13.59 -1.22
C MET A 89 -1.03 14.27 -1.02
N CYS A 90 -0.05 13.53 -0.50
CA CYS A 90 1.31 14.03 -0.26
C CYS A 90 2.38 13.33 -1.10
N GLY A 91 2.05 12.27 -1.82
CA GLY A 91 3.00 11.59 -2.69
C GLY A 91 2.41 10.40 -3.43
N SER A 92 3.22 9.81 -4.30
CA SER A 92 2.93 8.56 -5.00
C SER A 92 4.23 7.80 -5.23
N THR A 93 4.18 6.49 -5.11
CA THR A 93 5.30 5.60 -5.46
C THR A 93 5.39 5.34 -6.97
N GLY A 94 4.41 5.82 -7.74
CA GLY A 94 4.29 5.48 -9.15
C GLY A 94 3.85 4.02 -9.37
N VAL A 95 4.28 3.47 -10.50
CA VAL A 95 4.03 2.07 -10.86
C VAL A 95 4.80 1.13 -9.93
N GLN A 96 4.10 0.13 -9.39
CA GLN A 96 4.71 -0.87 -8.52
C GLN A 96 4.91 -2.20 -9.23
N MET A 97 5.86 -2.99 -8.75
CA MET A 97 6.13 -4.35 -9.22
C MET A 97 5.12 -5.34 -8.63
N GLY A 98 4.92 -6.45 -9.32
CA GLY A 98 4.03 -7.53 -8.87
C GLY A 98 4.51 -8.23 -7.60
N GLY A 99 5.81 -8.18 -7.33
CA GLY A 99 6.41 -8.59 -6.07
C GLY A 99 7.44 -9.69 -6.16
N TRP A 100 7.85 -10.13 -4.98
CA TRP A 100 8.86 -11.16 -4.71
C TRP A 100 8.20 -12.45 -4.26
N PHE A 101 8.64 -13.58 -4.82
CA PHE A 101 8.05 -14.89 -4.60
C PHE A 101 9.11 -15.94 -4.31
N ASN A 102 8.82 -16.86 -3.40
CA ASN A 102 9.68 -18.02 -3.11
C ASN A 102 9.55 -19.11 -4.17
N LYS A 103 8.49 -19.09 -4.96
CA LYS A 103 8.25 -20.04 -6.07
C LYS A 103 7.95 -19.31 -7.37
N LYS A 104 8.14 -20.00 -8.49
CA LYS A 104 7.75 -19.47 -9.80
C LYS A 104 6.22 -19.42 -9.91
N ILE A 105 5.73 -18.29 -10.40
CA ILE A 105 4.33 -18.07 -10.76
C ILE A 105 4.23 -18.12 -12.29
N ARG A 106 3.50 -19.08 -12.83
CA ARG A 106 3.32 -19.29 -14.27
C ARG A 106 1.87 -19.18 -14.70
N SER A 107 0.96 -19.30 -13.75
CA SER A 107 -0.47 -19.29 -13.98
C SER A 107 -1.23 -18.81 -12.74
N PRO A 108 -2.50 -18.40 -12.87
CA PRO A 108 -3.35 -18.08 -11.72
C PRO A 108 -3.47 -19.23 -10.70
N ASN A 109 -3.32 -20.48 -11.14
CA ASN A 109 -3.39 -21.64 -10.24
C ASN A 109 -2.22 -21.67 -9.21
N ASP A 110 -1.10 -21.03 -9.52
CA ASP A 110 0.06 -20.99 -8.63
C ASP A 110 -0.18 -20.09 -7.39
N PHE A 111 -1.24 -19.29 -7.40
CA PHE A 111 -1.65 -18.52 -6.23
C PHE A 111 -2.43 -19.33 -5.20
N LYS A 112 -2.93 -20.53 -5.54
CA LYS A 112 -3.66 -21.37 -4.59
C LYS A 112 -2.78 -21.73 -3.39
N GLY A 113 -3.27 -21.38 -2.19
CA GLY A 113 -2.57 -21.60 -0.94
C GLY A 113 -1.33 -20.71 -0.70
N LEU A 114 -1.00 -19.80 -1.63
CA LEU A 114 0.11 -18.87 -1.47
C LEU A 114 -0.19 -17.85 -0.37
N LYS A 115 0.65 -17.77 0.62
CA LYS A 115 0.60 -16.72 1.65
C LYS A 115 1.35 -15.51 1.15
N MET A 116 0.61 -14.49 0.72
CA MET A 116 1.22 -13.29 0.14
C MET A 116 0.91 -12.05 0.97
N ARG A 117 1.94 -11.30 1.34
CA ARG A 117 1.74 -9.96 1.87
C ARG A 117 1.29 -9.06 0.74
N MET A 118 0.05 -8.65 0.79
CA MET A 118 -0.56 -7.73 -0.15
C MET A 118 -1.75 -7.03 0.51
N PRO A 119 -1.64 -5.75 0.84
CA PRO A 119 -2.72 -5.00 1.49
C PRO A 119 -3.80 -4.57 0.50
N GLY A 120 -4.92 -4.06 1.03
CA GLY A 120 -5.96 -3.41 0.27
C GLY A 120 -6.70 -4.32 -0.70
N LEU A 121 -7.15 -3.73 -1.82
CA LEU A 121 -7.94 -4.41 -2.84
C LEU A 121 -7.18 -5.53 -3.54
N GLY A 122 -5.85 -5.40 -3.67
CA GLY A 122 -5.05 -6.46 -4.24
C GLY A 122 -5.02 -7.72 -3.41
N GLY A 123 -4.98 -7.58 -2.10
CA GLY A 123 -5.12 -8.73 -1.22
C GLY A 123 -6.44 -9.45 -1.48
N GLN A 124 -7.52 -8.73 -1.77
CA GLN A 124 -8.80 -9.34 -2.12
C GLN A 124 -8.72 -10.12 -3.45
N VAL A 125 -7.98 -9.62 -4.44
CA VAL A 125 -7.73 -10.33 -5.70
C VAL A 125 -6.96 -11.63 -5.43
N ILE A 126 -5.88 -11.58 -4.64
CA ILE A 126 -5.13 -12.77 -4.23
C ILE A 126 -6.04 -13.79 -3.55
N GLY A 127 -6.92 -13.34 -2.64
CA GLY A 127 -7.92 -14.20 -2.00
C GLY A 127 -8.85 -14.89 -2.99
N LYS A 128 -9.33 -14.16 -4.01
CA LYS A 128 -10.19 -14.73 -5.08
C LYS A 128 -9.45 -15.73 -5.97
N LEU A 129 -8.13 -15.63 -6.08
CA LEU A 129 -7.29 -16.61 -6.76
C LEU A 129 -6.98 -17.84 -5.90
N GLY A 130 -7.50 -17.89 -4.68
CA GLY A 130 -7.29 -19.00 -3.74
C GLY A 130 -6.01 -18.87 -2.90
N GLY A 131 -5.37 -17.73 -2.91
CA GLY A 131 -4.27 -17.40 -2.01
C GLY A 131 -4.75 -16.92 -0.64
N SER A 132 -3.79 -16.72 0.25
CA SER A 132 -4.01 -16.23 1.62
C SER A 132 -3.33 -14.86 1.77
N PRO A 133 -4.04 -13.75 1.51
CA PRO A 133 -3.46 -12.42 1.66
C PRO A 133 -3.22 -12.09 3.14
N VAL A 134 -2.08 -11.46 3.40
CA VAL A 134 -1.68 -10.98 4.73
C VAL A 134 -1.35 -9.49 4.63
N SER A 135 -1.81 -8.71 5.60
CA SER A 135 -1.42 -7.31 5.73
C SER A 135 -0.37 -7.20 6.85
N LEU A 136 0.84 -6.80 6.47
CA LEU A 136 1.96 -6.59 7.39
C LEU A 136 2.59 -5.21 7.16
N PRO A 137 3.04 -4.52 8.22
CA PRO A 137 3.88 -3.34 8.09
C PRO A 137 5.21 -3.67 7.38
N GLY A 138 5.76 -2.69 6.64
CA GLY A 138 6.98 -2.87 5.85
C GLY A 138 8.14 -3.48 6.64
N GLY A 139 8.39 -3.00 7.85
CA GLY A 139 9.48 -3.49 8.69
C GLY A 139 9.38 -4.96 9.15
N GLN A 140 8.25 -5.62 8.95
CA GLN A 140 8.07 -7.02 9.30
C GLN A 140 8.18 -7.97 8.09
N ILE A 141 8.23 -7.45 6.87
CA ILE A 141 8.14 -8.26 5.65
C ILE A 141 9.35 -9.20 5.52
N TYR A 142 10.56 -8.66 5.66
CA TYR A 142 11.78 -9.44 5.46
C TYR A 142 11.85 -10.67 6.37
N GLU A 143 11.63 -10.49 7.66
CA GLU A 143 11.66 -11.59 8.64
C GLU A 143 10.57 -12.64 8.34
N ASN A 144 9.38 -12.21 7.94
CA ASN A 144 8.29 -13.12 7.59
C ASN A 144 8.57 -13.90 6.28
N LEU A 145 9.28 -13.31 5.30
CA LEU A 145 9.76 -14.02 4.11
C LEU A 145 10.85 -15.05 4.47
N VAL A 146 11.83 -14.67 5.27
CA VAL A 146 12.94 -15.54 5.67
C VAL A 146 12.45 -16.72 6.50
N SER A 147 11.54 -16.49 7.43
CA SER A 147 10.95 -17.55 8.28
C SER A 147 9.94 -18.44 7.54
N GLY A 148 9.50 -18.06 6.33
CA GLY A 148 8.45 -18.79 5.61
C GLY A 148 7.05 -18.58 6.18
N ALA A 149 6.85 -17.59 7.04
CA ALA A 149 5.52 -17.19 7.50
C ALA A 149 4.68 -16.63 6.36
N ILE A 150 5.33 -15.99 5.37
CA ILE A 150 4.77 -15.64 4.06
C ILE A 150 5.64 -16.20 2.93
N ASP A 151 5.01 -16.51 1.80
CA ASP A 151 5.67 -17.07 0.61
C ASP A 151 6.02 -15.99 -0.43
N ALA A 152 5.37 -14.84 -0.33
CA ALA A 152 5.50 -13.74 -1.28
C ALA A 152 5.14 -12.40 -0.65
N THR A 153 5.63 -11.31 -1.27
CA THR A 153 5.29 -9.94 -0.92
C THR A 153 5.32 -9.05 -2.15
N GLU A 154 4.46 -8.03 -2.18
CA GLU A 154 4.68 -6.83 -2.97
C GLU A 154 5.24 -5.72 -2.06
N TRP A 155 5.84 -4.71 -2.64
CA TRP A 155 6.27 -3.50 -1.94
C TRP A 155 6.16 -2.29 -2.85
N VAL A 156 7.23 -1.92 -3.57
CA VAL A 156 7.22 -0.76 -4.48
C VAL A 156 7.86 -1.11 -5.81
N GLY A 157 9.16 -1.27 -5.85
CA GLY A 157 9.95 -1.48 -7.05
C GLY A 157 11.42 -1.65 -6.75
N PRO A 158 12.29 -1.89 -7.77
CA PRO A 158 13.66 -2.34 -7.57
C PRO A 158 14.45 -1.50 -6.56
N TRP A 159 14.32 -0.18 -6.63
CA TRP A 159 15.03 0.74 -5.74
C TRP A 159 14.67 0.55 -4.25
N ASN A 160 13.37 0.54 -3.95
CA ASN A 160 12.87 0.40 -2.58
C ASN A 160 13.04 -1.04 -2.08
N ASP A 161 12.81 -2.00 -2.97
CA ASP A 161 12.81 -3.42 -2.63
C ASP A 161 14.23 -3.93 -2.34
N GLU A 162 15.24 -3.38 -3.03
CA GLU A 162 16.65 -3.65 -2.76
C GLU A 162 17.06 -3.18 -1.36
N ALA A 163 16.63 -1.97 -0.97
CA ALA A 163 16.89 -1.43 0.36
C ALA A 163 16.25 -2.28 1.47
N MET A 164 15.14 -2.97 1.18
CA MET A 164 14.47 -3.90 2.08
C MET A 164 15.05 -5.32 2.02
N LYS A 165 16.03 -5.59 1.16
CA LYS A 165 16.74 -6.86 0.98
C LYS A 165 15.86 -8.04 0.61
N PHE A 166 14.75 -7.81 -0.09
CA PHE A 166 13.84 -8.89 -0.45
C PHE A 166 14.47 -9.91 -1.39
N GLN A 167 15.45 -9.52 -2.21
CA GLN A 167 16.24 -10.39 -3.06
C GLN A 167 17.02 -11.47 -2.30
N GLU A 168 17.33 -11.24 -1.02
CA GLU A 168 17.99 -12.22 -0.17
C GLU A 168 17.02 -13.29 0.32
N ALA A 169 15.72 -12.91 0.47
CA ALA A 169 14.68 -13.75 1.06
C ALA A 169 13.81 -14.47 0.02
N ALA A 170 13.64 -13.91 -1.20
CA ALA A 170 12.80 -14.47 -2.26
C ALA A 170 13.48 -14.39 -3.62
N LYS A 171 13.36 -15.46 -4.45
CA LYS A 171 14.18 -15.65 -5.64
C LYS A 171 13.55 -15.13 -6.94
N TYR A 172 12.24 -14.95 -6.98
CA TYR A 172 11.51 -14.63 -8.20
C TYR A 172 10.84 -13.28 -8.07
N TYR A 173 11.23 -12.36 -8.96
CA TYR A 173 10.70 -11.00 -9.01
C TYR A 173 9.86 -10.81 -10.26
N TYR A 174 8.62 -10.34 -10.08
CA TYR A 174 7.68 -10.16 -11.18
C TYR A 174 7.31 -8.71 -11.38
N CYS A 175 7.30 -8.30 -12.65
CA CYS A 175 6.79 -7.01 -13.08
C CYS A 175 5.26 -7.06 -13.15
N LEU A 176 4.60 -5.94 -12.84
CA LEU A 176 3.20 -5.66 -13.16
C LEU A 176 2.14 -6.63 -12.61
N LEU A 177 1.64 -6.35 -11.41
CA LEU A 177 0.33 -6.82 -10.97
C LEU A 177 -0.69 -5.68 -10.81
N TYR A 178 -0.24 -4.44 -10.78
CA TYR A 178 -1.06 -3.34 -10.29
C TYR A 178 -1.15 -2.12 -11.15
N THR A 179 -0.48 -2.11 -12.26
CA THR A 179 -0.35 -0.86 -12.93
C THR A 179 -1.17 -0.83 -14.18
N SER A 180 -1.71 0.32 -14.45
CA SER A 180 -2.21 0.68 -15.75
C SER A 180 -1.31 0.13 -16.85
N PRO A 181 -1.89 -0.28 -17.98
CA PRO A 181 -1.13 -0.80 -19.10
C PRO A 181 0.05 0.12 -19.40
N SER A 182 1.22 -0.48 -19.58
CA SER A 182 2.39 0.21 -20.10
C SER A 182 1.99 0.96 -21.38
N PRO A 183 2.60 2.11 -21.70
CA PRO A 183 2.37 2.75 -22.99
C PRO A 183 2.55 1.80 -24.19
N ARG A 184 3.28 0.70 -24.02
CA ARG A 184 3.46 -0.36 -25.04
C ARG A 184 2.24 -1.28 -25.17
N ASP A 185 1.38 -1.35 -24.16
CA ASP A 185 0.21 -2.24 -24.13
C ASP A 185 -1.06 -1.52 -24.61
N ARG A 186 -0.92 -0.25 -25.04
CA ARG A 186 -1.98 0.59 -25.62
C ARG A 186 -1.90 0.64 -27.17
N GLY A 187 -1.27 -0.35 -27.78
CA GLY A 187 -1.21 -0.50 -29.24
C GLY A 187 -2.48 -1.03 -29.85
#